data_5f0995e046638e6ad77cfac8aee97c2f
#
_entry.id   5f0995e046638e6ad77cfac8aee97c2f
#
_cell.length_a   1.000
_cell.length_b   1.000
_cell.length_c   1.000
_cell.angle_alpha   90.00
_cell.angle_beta   90.00
_cell.angle_gamma   90.00
#
_symmetry.space_group_name_H-M   'P 1'
#
loop_
_entity.id
_entity.type
_entity.pdbx_description
1 polymer ?
#
loop_
_entity_poly.entity_id
_entity_poly.type
_entity_poly.pdbx_seq_one_letter_code
_entity_poly.pdbx_strand_id
1 'polypeptide(L)' 'MNKVKQARELLKSKGYYTENLWQIDDVKQNYKCDDDEAYEVLYSVFENEWIVEQIFVMIDEQCEAKGIKKL' A
#
# COMPACT_ATOMS: atom_id res chain seq x y z
N MET A 1 -12.61 -0.57 21.60
CA MET A 1 -11.29 -0.13 21.16
C MET A 1 -10.92 -0.81 19.84
N ASN A 2 -10.51 -0.05 18.85
CA ASN A 2 -10.25 -0.57 17.52
C ASN A 2 -8.77 -0.95 17.36
N LYS A 3 -8.50 -2.26 17.30
CA LYS A 3 -7.13 -2.79 17.18
C LYS A 3 -6.47 -2.38 15.87
N VAL A 4 -7.24 -2.25 14.79
CA VAL A 4 -6.72 -1.81 13.49
C VAL A 4 -6.21 -0.38 13.60
N LYS A 5 -6.98 0.50 14.23
CA LYS A 5 -6.58 1.88 14.46
C LYS A 5 -5.30 1.97 15.28
N GLN A 6 -5.19 1.16 16.33
CA GLN A 6 -3.98 1.10 17.17
C GLN A 6 -2.77 0.63 16.36
N ALA A 7 -2.95 -0.39 15.51
CA ALA A 7 -1.88 -0.90 14.65
C ALA A 7 -1.42 0.18 13.66
N ARG A 8 -2.35 0.92 13.07
CA ARG A 8 -2.03 2.02 12.17
C ARG A 8 -1.22 3.10 12.87
N GLU A 9 -1.63 3.49 14.07
CA GLU A 9 -0.94 4.51 14.84
C GLU A 9 0.47 4.09 15.20
N LEU A 10 0.66 2.81 15.57
CA LEU A 10 1.98 2.27 15.85
C LEU A 10 2.87 2.33 14.60
N LEU A 11 2.38 1.85 13.47
CA LEU A 11 3.13 1.87 12.22
C LEU A 11 3.46 3.30 11.80
N LYS A 12 2.50 4.20 11.90
CA LYS A 12 2.71 5.61 11.58
C LYS A 12 3.80 6.22 12.43
N SER A 13 3.86 5.88 13.73
CA SER A 13 4.88 6.37 14.63
C SER A 13 6.29 5.89 14.25
N LYS A 14 6.37 4.79 13.49
CA LYS A 14 7.63 4.24 12.97
C LYS A 14 7.94 4.71 11.55
N GLY A 15 7.16 5.63 11.01
CA GLY A 15 7.41 6.21 9.70
C GLY A 15 6.73 5.53 8.52
N TYR A 16 5.82 4.59 8.77
CA TYR A 16 5.08 3.95 7.69
C TYR A 16 3.88 4.79 7.27
N TYR A 17 3.60 4.81 5.96
CA TYR A 17 2.40 5.45 5.43
C TYR A 17 1.21 4.52 5.65
N THR A 18 0.21 4.96 6.40
CA THR A 18 -0.91 4.12 6.83
C THR A 18 -2.28 4.61 6.37
N GLU A 19 -2.32 5.64 5.55
CA GLU A 19 -3.61 6.22 5.10
C GLU A 19 -4.27 5.41 3.98
N ASN A 20 -3.54 4.53 3.34
CA ASN A 20 -4.04 3.72 2.24
C ASN A 20 -3.56 2.27 2.38
N LEU A 21 -4.23 1.54 3.25
CA LEU A 21 -3.94 0.12 3.49
C LEU A 21 -4.94 -0.74 2.74
N TRP A 22 -4.44 -1.60 1.87
CA TRP A 22 -5.25 -2.50 1.08
C TRP A 22 -5.57 -3.77 1.86
N GLN A 23 -6.78 -4.28 1.66
CA GLN A 23 -7.25 -5.46 2.35
C GLN A 23 -8.09 -6.34 1.43
N ILE A 24 -8.37 -7.56 1.87
CA ILE A 24 -9.09 -8.53 1.06
C ILE A 24 -10.47 -8.02 0.61
N ASP A 25 -11.11 -7.17 1.40
CA ASP A 25 -12.40 -6.59 1.03
C ASP A 25 -12.31 -5.72 -0.23
N ASP A 26 -11.15 -5.14 -0.51
CA ASP A 26 -10.96 -4.35 -1.73
C ASP A 26 -11.07 -5.21 -2.99
N VAL A 27 -10.74 -6.49 -2.88
CA VAL A 27 -10.93 -7.45 -3.97
C VAL A 27 -12.37 -7.97 -3.97
N LYS A 28 -12.85 -8.36 -2.80
CA LYS A 28 -14.16 -9.02 -2.65
C LYS A 28 -15.35 -8.13 -2.96
N GLN A 29 -15.18 -6.82 -2.98
CA GLN A 29 -16.24 -5.88 -3.35
C GLN A 29 -16.69 -6.06 -4.80
N ASN A 30 -15.79 -6.45 -5.68
CA ASN A 30 -16.07 -6.54 -7.10
C ASN A 30 -15.95 -7.94 -7.68
N TYR A 31 -15.38 -8.88 -6.93
CA TYR A 31 -15.13 -10.23 -7.40
C TYR A 31 -15.56 -11.27 -6.38
N LYS A 32 -16.14 -12.36 -6.87
CA LYS A 32 -16.55 -13.46 -6.01
C LYS A 32 -15.35 -14.37 -5.77
N CYS A 33 -14.83 -14.36 -4.55
CA CYS A 33 -13.69 -15.19 -4.16
C CYS A 33 -13.68 -15.37 -2.65
N ASP A 34 -12.93 -16.35 -2.18
CA ASP A 34 -12.74 -16.54 -0.75
C ASP A 34 -11.57 -15.64 -0.26
N ASP A 35 -11.32 -15.65 1.05
CA ASP A 35 -10.30 -14.79 1.65
C ASP A 35 -8.90 -15.12 1.15
N ASP A 36 -8.58 -16.41 0.99
CA ASP A 36 -7.26 -16.82 0.50
C ASP A 36 -7.02 -16.36 -0.93
N GLU A 37 -8.03 -16.51 -1.78
CA GLU A 37 -7.95 -16.05 -3.18
C GLU A 37 -7.79 -14.55 -3.25
N ALA A 38 -8.55 -13.81 -2.44
CA ALA A 38 -8.45 -12.35 -2.38
C ALA A 38 -7.06 -11.91 -1.92
N TYR A 39 -6.50 -12.58 -0.93
CA TYR A 39 -5.15 -12.28 -0.46
C TYR A 39 -4.10 -12.56 -1.53
N GLU A 40 -4.22 -13.67 -2.26
CA GLU A 40 -3.32 -14.00 -3.36
C GLU A 40 -3.35 -12.94 -4.46
N VAL A 41 -4.53 -12.40 -4.75
CA VAL A 41 -4.66 -11.30 -5.73
C VAL A 41 -3.89 -10.08 -5.26
N LEU A 42 -4.05 -9.68 -3.99
CA LEU A 42 -3.32 -8.55 -3.43
C LEU A 42 -1.82 -8.79 -3.48
N TYR A 43 -1.38 -9.98 -3.10
CA TYR A 43 0.03 -10.36 -3.16
C TYR A 43 0.58 -10.20 -4.58
N SER A 44 -0.14 -10.73 -5.57
CA SER A 44 0.29 -10.68 -6.97
C SER A 44 0.37 -9.24 -7.49
N VAL A 45 -0.56 -8.38 -7.06
CA VAL A 45 -0.56 -6.96 -7.46
C VAL A 45 0.64 -6.23 -6.86
N PHE A 46 0.83 -6.34 -5.55
CA PHE A 46 1.82 -5.53 -4.84
C PHE A 46 3.24 -6.10 -4.87
N GLU A 47 3.41 -7.37 -5.26
CA GLU A 47 4.72 -7.95 -5.50
C GLU A 47 5.13 -7.86 -6.97
N ASN A 48 4.31 -7.23 -7.81
CA ASN A 48 4.60 -7.04 -9.23
C ASN A 48 5.70 -5.99 -9.38
N GLU A 49 6.78 -6.35 -10.07
CA GLU A 49 7.93 -5.45 -10.25
C GLU A 49 7.55 -4.15 -10.96
N TRP A 50 6.67 -4.25 -11.94
CA TRP A 50 6.22 -3.05 -12.67
C TRP A 50 5.53 -2.06 -11.75
N ILE A 51 4.64 -2.54 -10.86
CA ILE A 51 3.94 -1.70 -9.89
C ILE A 51 4.95 -1.03 -8.95
N VAL A 52 5.91 -1.80 -8.43
CA VAL A 52 6.94 -1.29 -7.53
C VAL A 52 7.78 -0.22 -8.21
N GLU A 53 8.18 -0.45 -9.46
CA GLU A 53 8.93 0.53 -10.25
C GLU A 53 8.14 1.83 -10.43
N GLN A 54 6.82 1.73 -10.71
CA GLN A 54 5.98 2.90 -10.87
C GLN A 54 5.88 3.71 -9.58
N ILE A 55 5.85 3.04 -8.43
CA ILE A 55 5.85 3.72 -7.12
C ILE A 55 7.13 4.52 -6.96
N PHE A 56 8.30 3.95 -7.28
CA PHE A 56 9.58 4.68 -7.19
C PHE A 56 9.65 5.84 -8.17
N VAL A 57 9.12 5.67 -9.40
CA VAL A 57 9.03 6.77 -10.38
C VAL A 57 8.19 7.91 -9.80
N MET A 58 7.05 7.60 -9.20
CA MET A 58 6.17 8.59 -8.59
C MET A 58 6.86 9.30 -7.42
N ILE A 59 7.63 8.55 -6.61
CA ILE A 59 8.40 9.15 -5.51
C ILE A 59 9.39 10.17 -6.07
N ASP A 60 10.12 9.82 -7.13
CA ASP A 60 11.07 10.73 -7.77
C ASP A 60 10.39 12.00 -8.28
N GLU A 61 9.26 11.84 -8.96
CA GLU A 61 8.49 12.97 -9.49
C GLU A 61 8.01 13.90 -8.38
N GLN A 62 7.49 13.34 -7.30
CA GLN A 62 7.00 14.15 -6.18
C GLN A 62 8.14 14.87 -5.45
N CYS A 63 9.27 14.19 -5.31
CA CYS A 63 10.46 14.82 -4.69
C CYS A 63 10.97 15.99 -5.54
N GLU A 64 11.03 15.82 -6.87
CA GLU A 64 11.41 16.92 -7.78
C GLU A 64 10.44 18.09 -7.67
N ALA A 65 9.14 17.81 -7.69
CA ALA A 65 8.12 18.85 -7.59
C ALA A 65 8.23 19.66 -6.29
N LYS A 66 8.71 19.03 -5.22
CA LYS A 66 8.86 19.65 -3.91
C LYS A 66 10.26 20.22 -3.68
N GLY A 67 11.14 20.10 -4.65
CA GLY A 67 12.51 20.61 -4.54
C GLY A 67 13.41 19.80 -3.61
N ILE A 68 13.07 18.54 -3.36
CA ILE A 68 13.87 17.64 -2.53
C ILE A 68 15.00 17.06 -3.37
N LYS A 69 16.23 17.21 -2.91
CA LYS A 69 17.39 16.76 -3.67
C LYS A 69 17.67 15.28 -3.49
N LYS A 70 18.10 14.63 -4.57
CA LYS A 70 18.61 13.27 -4.50
C LYS A 70 19.86 13.17 -3.65
N LEU A 71 20.05 12.03 -3.05
CA LEU A 71 21.28 11.73 -2.32
C LEU A 71 22.46 11.57 -3.30
#